data_2043db5ef022351797304c64eaec021c
#
_entry.id   2043db5ef022351797304c64eaec021c
#
_cell.length_a   1.000
_cell.length_b   1.000
_cell.length_c   1.000
_cell.angle_alpha   90.00
_cell.angle_beta   90.00
_cell.angle_gamma   90.00
#
_symmetry.space_group_name_H-M   'P 1'
#
loop_
_entity.id
_entity.type
_entity.pdbx_description
1 polymer ?
#
loop_
_entity_poly.entity_id
_entity_poly.type
_entity_poly.pdbx_seq_one_letter_code
_entity_poly.pdbx_strand_id
1 'polypeptide(L)'
;INHPIVAKNISDAELNKIKNKFENINDEKEKIGVKLDINCKHPILEKEIPVYVANFVLDTYGEGAIFGCPAHDERDYEFAIKYSIPIIKVIECKDEELPYSGDGKVINSPLLNGLKKDDAIKVIINFFKEKNVGREKINYKIRDWGVSRQRYWGCPIPVIYYEDGTFRVLEKSELPVILPYNVNLDSKGNSLLNNDEWRKIICPKTQKNALRETDTLDTFVDSSWYYIRFLNNKLEKPFEI
;
A
#
# COMPACT_ATOMS: atom_id res chain seq x y z
N ILE A 1 -4.81 7.85 -15.73
CA ILE A 1 -5.62 8.95 -16.27
C ILE A 1 -5.67 10.12 -15.28
N ASN A 2 -5.80 9.85 -13.98
CA ASN A 2 -5.94 10.87 -12.93
C ASN A 2 -4.61 11.53 -12.49
N HIS A 3 -3.50 11.15 -13.08
CA HIS A 3 -2.18 11.71 -12.71
C HIS A 3 -2.08 13.19 -13.13
N PRO A 4 -1.51 14.08 -12.28
CA PRO A 4 -1.44 15.52 -12.55
C PRO A 4 -0.74 15.89 -13.88
N ILE A 5 0.25 15.11 -14.30
CA ILE A 5 0.93 15.30 -15.59
C ILE A 5 -0.03 15.06 -16.75
N VAL A 6 -0.91 14.07 -16.66
CA VAL A 6 -1.92 13.80 -17.68
C VAL A 6 -2.91 14.96 -17.76
N ALA A 7 -3.50 15.34 -16.62
CA ALA A 7 -4.45 16.44 -16.54
C ALA A 7 -3.88 17.79 -17.07
N LYS A 8 -2.57 18.02 -16.88
CA LYS A 8 -1.92 19.26 -17.33
C LYS A 8 -1.62 19.28 -18.84
N ASN A 9 -1.41 18.12 -19.46
CA ASN A 9 -0.87 18.03 -20.81
C ASN A 9 -1.85 17.43 -21.84
N ILE A 10 -3.08 17.12 -21.43
CA ILE A 10 -4.11 16.57 -22.30
C ILE A 10 -5.39 17.40 -22.13
N SER A 11 -6.05 17.72 -23.24
CA SER A 11 -7.36 18.36 -23.22
C SER A 11 -8.45 17.40 -22.73
N ASP A 12 -9.53 17.93 -22.16
CA ASP A 12 -10.67 17.10 -21.71
C ASP A 12 -11.26 16.25 -22.85
N ALA A 13 -11.24 16.75 -24.08
CA ALA A 13 -11.72 16.02 -25.25
C ALA A 13 -10.83 14.78 -25.56
N GLU A 14 -9.51 14.92 -25.45
CA GLU A 14 -8.57 13.82 -25.65
C GLU A 14 -8.63 12.84 -24.48
N LEU A 15 -8.76 13.35 -23.24
CA LEU A 15 -8.94 12.53 -22.05
C LEU A 15 -10.18 11.63 -22.17
N ASN A 16 -11.29 12.16 -22.65
CA ASN A 16 -12.52 11.39 -22.88
C ASN A 16 -12.32 10.34 -23.98
N LYS A 17 -11.58 10.64 -25.04
CA LYS A 17 -11.23 9.64 -26.08
C LYS A 17 -10.40 8.49 -25.50
N ILE A 18 -9.45 8.79 -24.62
CA ILE A 18 -8.63 7.77 -23.96
C ILE A 18 -9.48 6.90 -23.03
N LYS A 19 -10.37 7.51 -22.21
CA LYS A 19 -11.32 6.79 -21.36
C LYS A 19 -12.19 5.85 -22.16
N ASN A 20 -12.84 6.34 -23.20
CA ASN A 20 -13.68 5.54 -24.09
C ASN A 20 -12.89 4.38 -24.75
N LYS A 21 -11.63 4.62 -25.12
CA LYS A 21 -10.76 3.57 -25.67
C LYS A 21 -10.48 2.47 -24.64
N PHE A 22 -10.31 2.82 -23.37
CA PHE A 22 -10.04 1.85 -22.30
C PHE A 22 -11.32 1.10 -21.86
N GLU A 23 -12.46 1.75 -21.88
CA GLU A 23 -13.77 1.15 -21.53
C GLU A 23 -14.29 0.17 -22.58
N ASN A 24 -13.92 0.36 -23.85
CA ASN A 24 -14.34 -0.49 -24.96
C ASN A 24 -13.39 -1.64 -25.29
N ILE A 25 -12.57 -2.06 -24.33
CA ILE A 25 -11.68 -3.21 -24.50
C ILE A 25 -12.48 -4.50 -24.35
N ASN A 26 -12.47 -5.37 -25.36
CA ASN A 26 -13.15 -6.65 -25.35
C ASN A 26 -12.40 -7.73 -24.55
N ASP A 27 -11.07 -7.57 -24.34
CA ASP A 27 -10.22 -8.46 -23.58
C ASP A 27 -9.52 -7.67 -22.46
N GLU A 28 -9.90 -7.90 -21.23
CA GLU A 28 -9.29 -7.26 -20.04
C GLU A 28 -7.78 -7.48 -19.91
N LYS A 29 -7.24 -8.51 -20.59
CA LYS A 29 -5.81 -8.81 -20.62
C LYS A 29 -5.06 -7.98 -21.66
N GLU A 30 -5.76 -7.37 -22.60
CA GLU A 30 -5.13 -6.59 -23.64
C GLU A 30 -4.51 -5.30 -23.08
N LYS A 31 -3.20 -5.15 -23.25
CA LYS A 31 -2.47 -3.95 -22.83
C LYS A 31 -2.53 -2.92 -23.93
N ILE A 32 -3.21 -1.82 -23.64
CA ILE A 32 -3.32 -0.68 -24.56
C ILE A 32 -2.90 0.61 -23.89
N GLY A 33 -2.43 1.55 -24.69
CA GLY A 33 -2.04 2.87 -24.23
C GLY A 33 -2.14 3.92 -25.33
N VAL A 34 -1.90 5.15 -24.91
CA VAL A 34 -1.81 6.32 -25.78
C VAL A 34 -0.52 7.06 -25.43
N LYS A 35 0.30 7.28 -26.46
CA LYS A 35 1.50 8.10 -26.32
C LYS A 35 1.09 9.56 -26.13
N LEU A 36 1.68 10.22 -25.14
CA LEU A 36 1.52 11.66 -24.94
C LEU A 36 2.54 12.43 -25.79
N ASP A 37 2.21 13.67 -26.12
CA ASP A 37 3.13 14.58 -26.81
C ASP A 37 4.09 15.26 -25.82
N ILE A 38 4.59 14.46 -24.87
CA ILE A 38 5.60 14.86 -23.90
C ILE A 38 6.62 13.74 -23.70
N ASN A 39 7.83 14.11 -23.35
CA ASN A 39 8.89 13.20 -22.96
C ASN A 39 9.36 13.49 -21.55
N CYS A 40 9.87 12.46 -20.86
CA CYS A 40 10.55 12.60 -19.60
C CYS A 40 12.06 12.46 -19.79
N LYS A 41 12.85 13.24 -19.08
CA LYS A 41 14.29 13.07 -19.04
C LYS A 41 14.66 11.91 -18.12
N HIS A 42 15.40 10.92 -18.66
CA HIS A 42 15.92 9.82 -17.84
C HIS A 42 16.95 10.35 -16.84
N PRO A 43 16.80 10.11 -15.53
CA PRO A 43 17.58 10.80 -14.50
C PRO A 43 19.09 10.46 -14.49
N ILE A 44 19.47 9.33 -15.10
CA ILE A 44 20.89 8.88 -15.16
C ILE A 44 21.45 9.05 -16.56
N LEU A 45 20.72 8.61 -17.58
CA LEU A 45 21.22 8.61 -18.95
C LEU A 45 21.04 9.94 -19.68
N GLU A 46 20.32 10.87 -19.07
CA GLU A 46 19.95 12.18 -19.63
C GLU A 46 19.23 12.13 -21.00
N LYS A 47 18.80 10.93 -21.41
CA LYS A 47 18.02 10.72 -22.62
C LYS A 47 16.54 11.02 -22.39
N GLU A 48 15.89 11.47 -23.42
CA GLU A 48 14.45 11.59 -23.44
C GLU A 48 13.79 10.24 -23.62
N ILE A 49 12.76 9.97 -22.82
CA ILE A 49 11.93 8.76 -22.88
C ILE A 49 10.47 9.16 -23.07
N PRO A 50 9.72 8.42 -23.90
CA PRO A 50 8.32 8.73 -24.17
C PRO A 50 7.43 8.44 -22.98
N VAL A 51 6.35 9.22 -22.84
CA VAL A 51 5.33 9.03 -21.82
C VAL A 51 4.07 8.46 -22.45
N TYR A 52 3.50 7.44 -21.81
CA TYR A 52 2.27 6.79 -22.22
C TYR A 52 1.25 6.79 -21.07
N VAL A 53 -0.01 6.92 -21.41
CA VAL A 53 -1.14 6.54 -20.54
C VAL A 53 -1.53 5.13 -20.94
N ALA A 54 -1.49 4.18 -20.01
CA ALA A 54 -1.79 2.77 -20.27
C ALA A 54 -2.80 2.21 -19.28
N ASN A 55 -3.64 1.26 -19.73
CA ASN A 55 -4.73 0.69 -18.95
C ASN A 55 -4.27 -0.22 -17.80
N PHE A 56 -3.05 -0.72 -17.82
CA PHE A 56 -2.50 -1.61 -16.81
C PHE A 56 -1.66 -0.90 -15.73
N VAL A 57 -1.47 0.41 -15.85
CA VAL A 57 -0.81 1.23 -14.82
C VAL A 57 -1.83 1.68 -13.79
N LEU A 58 -1.68 1.18 -12.55
CA LEU A 58 -2.58 1.48 -11.45
C LEU A 58 -2.22 2.81 -10.78
N ASP A 59 -3.20 3.67 -10.60
CA ASP A 59 -3.05 4.96 -9.90
C ASP A 59 -2.90 4.81 -8.37
N THR A 60 -3.30 3.65 -7.85
CA THR A 60 -3.15 3.29 -6.44
C THR A 60 -1.76 2.78 -6.07
N TYR A 61 -0.87 2.57 -7.05
CA TYR A 61 0.48 2.10 -6.84
C TYR A 61 1.50 3.24 -6.95
N GLY A 62 2.20 3.51 -5.87
CA GLY A 62 3.18 4.59 -5.80
C GLY A 62 2.55 5.97 -5.95
N GLU A 63 2.98 6.72 -6.94
CA GLU A 63 2.46 8.05 -7.29
C GLU A 63 1.56 8.00 -8.55
N GLY A 64 1.17 6.80 -9.00
CA GLY A 64 0.37 6.63 -10.22
C GLY A 64 1.17 6.72 -11.52
N ALA A 65 2.50 6.75 -11.44
CA ALA A 65 3.41 6.67 -12.57
C ALA A 65 4.45 5.58 -12.34
N ILE A 66 4.78 4.83 -13.37
CA ILE A 66 5.80 3.78 -13.32
C ILE A 66 6.88 4.04 -14.37
N PHE A 67 8.07 3.54 -14.10
CA PHE A 67 9.15 3.46 -15.07
C PHE A 67 9.10 2.09 -15.72
N GLY A 68 8.85 2.04 -17.03
CA GLY A 68 8.74 0.79 -17.76
C GLY A 68 10.09 0.07 -17.86
N CYS A 69 10.10 -1.25 -17.71
CA CYS A 69 11.29 -2.08 -17.82
C CYS A 69 11.03 -3.29 -18.74
N PRO A 70 10.83 -3.08 -20.04
CA PRO A 70 10.32 -4.09 -20.95
C PRO A 70 11.22 -5.31 -21.12
N ALA A 71 12.53 -5.20 -20.87
CA ALA A 71 13.41 -6.36 -20.92
C ALA A 71 13.22 -7.33 -19.73
N HIS A 72 12.53 -6.90 -18.63
CA HIS A 72 12.49 -7.61 -17.36
C HIS A 72 11.11 -7.69 -16.70
N ASP A 73 10.05 -7.21 -17.36
CA ASP A 73 8.64 -7.34 -16.96
C ASP A 73 7.80 -7.75 -18.17
N GLU A 74 7.00 -8.81 -18.02
CA GLU A 74 6.18 -9.38 -19.09
C GLU A 74 5.16 -8.38 -19.64
N ARG A 75 4.53 -7.59 -18.78
CA ARG A 75 3.51 -6.61 -19.18
C ARG A 75 4.12 -5.47 -19.98
N ASP A 76 5.27 -4.99 -19.51
CA ASP A 76 6.01 -3.92 -20.17
C ASP A 76 6.59 -4.42 -21.52
N TYR A 77 7.01 -5.69 -21.57
CA TYR A 77 7.52 -6.32 -22.80
C TYR A 77 6.44 -6.40 -23.88
N GLU A 78 5.27 -6.97 -23.55
CA GLU A 78 4.15 -7.06 -24.48
C GLU A 78 3.72 -5.67 -24.98
N PHE A 79 3.70 -4.69 -24.08
CA PHE A 79 3.38 -3.29 -24.42
C PHE A 79 4.45 -2.70 -25.35
N ALA A 80 5.73 -2.92 -25.07
CA ALA A 80 6.83 -2.40 -25.86
C ALA A 80 6.84 -2.99 -27.28
N ILE A 81 6.60 -4.28 -27.42
CA ILE A 81 6.46 -4.93 -28.74
C ILE A 81 5.30 -4.32 -29.51
N LYS A 82 4.12 -4.19 -28.88
CA LYS A 82 2.91 -3.64 -29.51
C LYS A 82 3.09 -2.22 -30.02
N TYR A 83 3.82 -1.39 -29.28
CA TYR A 83 4.03 0.03 -29.62
C TYR A 83 5.41 0.33 -30.23
N SER A 84 6.15 -0.71 -30.59
CA SER A 84 7.49 -0.60 -31.17
C SER A 84 8.45 0.27 -30.34
N ILE A 85 8.37 0.14 -29.01
CA ILE A 85 9.24 0.83 -28.08
C ILE A 85 10.56 0.06 -27.98
N PRO A 86 11.72 0.74 -28.04
CA PRO A 86 13.02 0.07 -27.91
C PRO A 86 13.15 -0.66 -26.57
N ILE A 87 13.63 -1.89 -26.61
CA ILE A 87 13.85 -2.76 -25.46
C ILE A 87 15.34 -2.84 -25.19
N ILE A 88 15.77 -2.45 -24.00
CA ILE A 88 17.17 -2.47 -23.59
C ILE A 88 17.33 -3.43 -22.42
N LYS A 89 18.11 -4.48 -22.62
CA LYS A 89 18.48 -5.45 -21.59
C LYS A 89 19.40 -4.80 -20.56
N VAL A 90 19.01 -4.84 -19.28
CA VAL A 90 19.77 -4.21 -18.17
C VAL A 90 20.19 -5.18 -17.08
N ILE A 91 19.82 -6.46 -17.20
CA ILE A 91 20.32 -7.56 -16.38
C ILE A 91 20.99 -8.57 -17.30
N GLU A 92 22.18 -8.99 -16.93
CA GLU A 92 22.92 -10.05 -17.63
C GLU A 92 22.19 -11.39 -17.44
N CYS A 93 21.86 -12.04 -18.53
CA CYS A 93 21.31 -13.41 -18.55
C CYS A 93 22.04 -14.26 -19.56
N LYS A 94 22.13 -15.55 -19.30
CA LYS A 94 22.80 -16.50 -20.18
C LYS A 94 22.02 -16.78 -21.45
N ASP A 95 20.68 -16.73 -21.36
CA ASP A 95 19.77 -16.93 -22.48
C ASP A 95 19.35 -15.58 -23.04
N GLU A 96 19.19 -15.52 -24.37
CA GLU A 96 18.77 -14.29 -25.07
C GLU A 96 17.25 -14.06 -25.01
N GLU A 97 16.49 -14.95 -24.38
CA GLU A 97 15.04 -14.82 -24.30
C GLU A 97 14.62 -13.66 -23.39
N LEU A 98 13.81 -12.79 -23.94
CA LEU A 98 13.17 -11.69 -23.22
C LEU A 98 11.65 -11.93 -23.14
N PRO A 99 10.99 -11.50 -22.09
CA PRO A 99 11.54 -10.78 -20.93
C PRO A 99 12.24 -11.73 -19.94
N TYR A 100 13.33 -11.29 -19.34
CA TYR A 100 14.08 -12.05 -18.34
C TYR A 100 13.88 -11.48 -16.94
N SER A 101 13.26 -12.24 -16.04
CA SER A 101 12.96 -11.84 -14.65
C SER A 101 13.90 -12.47 -13.60
N GLY A 102 14.92 -13.22 -14.02
CA GLY A 102 15.85 -13.90 -13.13
C GLY A 102 16.95 -13.00 -12.55
N ASP A 103 17.87 -13.64 -11.84
CA ASP A 103 19.01 -12.96 -11.22
C ASP A 103 20.16 -12.76 -12.22
N GLY A 104 20.87 -11.66 -12.06
CA GLY A 104 22.03 -11.34 -12.89
C GLY A 104 22.72 -10.05 -12.40
N LYS A 105 23.84 -9.74 -13.05
CA LYS A 105 24.50 -8.45 -12.84
C LYS A 105 23.85 -7.39 -13.71
N VAL A 106 23.85 -6.17 -13.21
CA VAL A 106 23.35 -5.01 -13.98
C VAL A 106 24.33 -4.68 -15.11
N ILE A 107 23.78 -4.47 -16.30
CA ILE A 107 24.49 -4.07 -17.53
C ILE A 107 23.79 -2.87 -18.18
N ASN A 108 24.41 -2.23 -19.14
CA ASN A 108 23.85 -1.08 -19.87
C ASN A 108 23.32 0.06 -18.97
N SER A 109 23.88 0.17 -17.77
CA SER A 109 23.46 1.12 -16.71
C SER A 109 24.71 1.74 -16.07
N PRO A 110 25.32 2.79 -16.62
CA PRO A 110 26.69 3.24 -16.34
C PRO A 110 27.04 3.33 -14.84
N LEU A 111 26.13 3.84 -14.02
CA LEU A 111 26.31 3.97 -12.57
C LEU A 111 26.23 2.63 -11.84
N LEU A 112 25.56 1.62 -12.42
CA LEU A 112 25.16 0.39 -11.76
C LEU A 112 25.80 -0.85 -12.35
N ASN A 113 26.56 -0.73 -13.44
CA ASN A 113 27.14 -1.86 -14.17
C ASN A 113 27.98 -2.78 -13.26
N GLY A 114 27.75 -4.08 -13.38
CA GLY A 114 28.45 -5.12 -12.64
C GLY A 114 27.93 -5.37 -11.22
N LEU A 115 27.03 -4.54 -10.71
CA LEU A 115 26.41 -4.73 -9.39
C LEU A 115 25.33 -5.83 -9.44
N LYS A 116 25.10 -6.48 -8.31
CA LYS A 116 23.91 -7.30 -8.11
C LYS A 116 22.70 -6.39 -7.86
N LYS A 117 21.50 -6.91 -8.10
CA LYS A 117 20.23 -6.18 -7.99
C LYS A 117 20.08 -5.41 -6.65
N ASP A 118 20.32 -6.06 -5.51
CA ASP A 118 20.13 -5.43 -4.20
C ASP A 118 21.11 -4.28 -3.94
N ASP A 119 22.34 -4.42 -4.41
CA ASP A 119 23.35 -3.37 -4.28
C ASP A 119 23.05 -2.22 -5.25
N ALA A 120 22.61 -2.53 -6.46
CA ALA A 120 22.18 -1.52 -7.43
C ALA A 120 21.02 -0.67 -6.93
N ILE A 121 20.04 -1.29 -6.25
CA ILE A 121 18.91 -0.58 -5.63
C ILE A 121 19.40 0.41 -4.58
N LYS A 122 20.33 0.02 -3.72
CA LYS A 122 20.89 0.93 -2.71
C LYS A 122 21.63 2.11 -3.34
N VAL A 123 22.45 1.84 -4.35
CA VAL A 123 23.23 2.89 -5.06
C VAL A 123 22.29 3.88 -5.74
N ILE A 124 21.25 3.40 -6.44
CA ILE A 124 20.34 4.31 -7.15
C ILE A 124 19.46 5.12 -6.20
N ILE A 125 19.01 4.54 -5.07
CA ILE A 125 18.27 5.27 -4.05
C ILE A 125 19.12 6.41 -3.46
N ASN A 126 20.38 6.13 -3.14
CA ASN A 126 21.29 7.14 -2.62
C ASN A 126 21.56 8.25 -3.64
N PHE A 127 21.79 7.90 -4.90
CA PHE A 127 21.93 8.84 -5.99
C PHE A 127 20.70 9.78 -6.11
N PHE A 128 19.50 9.24 -6.03
CA PHE A 128 18.28 10.06 -6.11
C PHE A 128 18.10 10.95 -4.87
N LYS A 129 18.47 10.46 -3.69
CA LYS A 129 18.47 11.26 -2.45
C LYS A 129 19.45 12.44 -2.55
N GLU A 130 20.69 12.20 -2.99
CA GLU A 130 21.71 13.23 -3.15
C GLU A 130 21.34 14.30 -4.19
N LYS A 131 20.69 13.89 -5.26
CA LYS A 131 20.20 14.80 -6.32
C LYS A 131 18.88 15.49 -5.96
N ASN A 132 18.24 15.16 -4.83
CA ASN A 132 16.91 15.64 -4.44
C ASN A 132 15.82 15.39 -5.50
N VAL A 133 15.92 14.29 -6.27
CA VAL A 133 14.97 13.92 -7.31
C VAL A 133 14.13 12.69 -6.96
N GLY A 134 14.41 12.05 -5.83
CA GLY A 134 13.66 10.87 -5.37
C GLY A 134 13.96 10.49 -3.95
N ARG A 135 13.14 9.60 -3.41
CA ARG A 135 13.29 9.05 -2.06
C ARG A 135 12.86 7.59 -2.03
N GLU A 136 13.40 6.86 -1.09
CA GLU A 136 12.92 5.52 -0.75
C GLU A 136 11.51 5.60 -0.18
N LYS A 137 10.63 4.69 -0.64
CA LYS A 137 9.28 4.53 -0.11
C LYS A 137 9.01 3.05 0.10
N ILE A 138 8.63 2.69 1.31
CA ILE A 138 8.23 1.34 1.65
C ILE A 138 6.71 1.23 1.44
N ASN A 139 6.29 0.34 0.56
CA ASN A 139 4.88 0.03 0.35
C ASN A 139 4.58 -1.36 0.93
N TYR A 140 3.61 -1.43 1.82
CA TYR A 140 3.16 -2.71 2.38
C TYR A 140 2.15 -3.37 1.43
N LYS A 141 2.39 -4.64 1.08
CA LYS A 141 1.47 -5.44 0.26
C LYS A 141 0.37 -6.10 1.13
N ILE A 142 -0.25 -5.31 1.97
CA ILE A 142 -1.36 -5.75 2.83
C ILE A 142 -2.61 -5.02 2.34
N ARG A 143 -3.69 -5.77 2.12
CA ARG A 143 -5.00 -5.17 1.84
C ARG A 143 -5.63 -4.74 3.17
N ASP A 144 -6.21 -3.55 3.17
CA ASP A 144 -7.00 -3.08 4.29
C ASP A 144 -8.16 -4.03 4.56
N TRP A 145 -8.44 -4.25 5.82
CA TRP A 145 -9.56 -5.07 6.30
C TRP A 145 -10.25 -4.37 7.46
N GLY A 146 -11.55 -4.54 7.58
CA GLY A 146 -12.28 -4.06 8.74
C GLY A 146 -11.89 -4.88 9.96
N VAL A 147 -11.22 -4.27 10.95
CA VAL A 147 -10.71 -4.96 12.15
C VAL A 147 -11.75 -5.04 13.27
N SER A 148 -12.81 -4.24 13.24
CA SER A 148 -13.81 -4.20 14.29
C SER A 148 -14.89 -5.28 14.12
N ARG A 149 -15.35 -5.84 15.25
CA ARG A 149 -16.38 -6.87 15.32
C ARG A 149 -17.42 -6.52 16.37
N GLN A 150 -18.68 -6.67 16.03
CA GLN A 150 -19.85 -6.45 16.88
C GLN A 150 -20.11 -7.69 17.72
N ARG A 151 -19.18 -8.03 18.61
CA ARG A 151 -19.24 -9.22 19.46
C ARG A 151 -18.50 -9.03 20.76
N TYR A 152 -18.84 -9.81 21.77
CA TYR A 152 -18.20 -9.77 23.09
C TYR A 152 -16.74 -10.23 23.02
N TRP A 153 -16.46 -11.33 22.30
CA TRP A 153 -15.14 -11.96 22.28
C TRP A 153 -14.18 -11.24 21.36
N GLY A 154 -13.14 -10.71 21.95
CA GLY A 154 -12.06 -9.98 21.28
C GLY A 154 -11.46 -8.92 22.18
N CYS A 155 -10.34 -8.33 21.75
CA CYS A 155 -9.71 -7.22 22.48
C CYS A 155 -10.55 -5.94 22.32
N PRO A 156 -10.94 -5.26 23.41
CA PRO A 156 -11.68 -4.00 23.30
C PRO A 156 -10.89 -2.91 22.58
N ILE A 157 -11.56 -2.15 21.73
CA ILE A 157 -10.97 -1.02 21.04
C ILE A 157 -10.90 0.16 22.02
N PRO A 158 -9.71 0.73 22.29
CA PRO A 158 -9.51 1.73 23.33
C PRO A 158 -9.91 3.14 22.88
N VAL A 159 -11.19 3.31 22.54
CA VAL A 159 -11.77 4.58 22.07
C VAL A 159 -13.00 4.93 22.91
N ILE A 160 -13.19 6.21 23.15
CA ILE A 160 -14.40 6.75 23.78
C ILE A 160 -14.97 7.87 22.92
N TYR A 161 -16.31 7.98 22.92
CA TYR A 161 -17.08 8.98 22.16
C TYR A 161 -17.79 9.93 23.09
N TYR A 162 -17.79 11.21 22.76
CA TYR A 162 -18.51 12.25 23.50
C TYR A 162 -19.87 12.54 22.85
N GLU A 163 -20.75 13.21 23.58
CA GLU A 163 -22.09 13.60 23.11
C GLU A 163 -22.06 14.56 21.91
N ASP A 164 -20.97 15.31 21.75
CA ASP A 164 -20.76 16.23 20.63
C ASP A 164 -20.30 15.54 19.33
N GLY A 165 -20.21 14.20 19.33
CA GLY A 165 -19.77 13.40 18.20
C GLY A 165 -18.25 13.31 18.03
N THR A 166 -17.47 13.97 18.88
CA THR A 166 -16.03 13.81 18.90
C THR A 166 -15.62 12.51 19.60
N PHE A 167 -14.41 12.03 19.33
CA PHE A 167 -13.87 10.84 19.98
C PHE A 167 -12.45 11.07 20.48
N ARG A 168 -12.02 10.20 21.39
CA ARG A 168 -10.66 10.18 21.92
C ARG A 168 -10.14 8.76 22.03
N VAL A 169 -8.90 8.54 21.60
CA VAL A 169 -8.17 7.30 21.88
C VAL A 169 -7.66 7.35 23.33
N LEU A 170 -7.81 6.24 24.06
CA LEU A 170 -7.29 6.11 25.41
C LEU A 170 -5.75 6.04 25.39
N GLU A 171 -5.14 6.67 26.41
CA GLU A 171 -3.69 6.65 26.55
C GLU A 171 -3.19 5.37 27.21
N LYS A 172 -1.89 5.11 27.09
CA LYS A 172 -1.26 3.92 27.70
C LYS A 172 -1.53 3.76 29.20
N SER A 173 -1.63 4.86 29.93
CA SER A 173 -1.95 4.88 31.37
C SER A 173 -3.40 4.50 31.70
N GLU A 174 -4.28 4.53 30.68
CA GLU A 174 -5.73 4.21 30.82
C GLU A 174 -6.03 2.77 30.35
N LEU A 175 -5.00 2.02 30.00
CA LEU A 175 -5.09 0.63 29.56
C LEU A 175 -4.73 -0.34 30.69
N PRO A 176 -5.26 -1.56 30.67
CA PRO A 176 -6.15 -2.15 29.65
C PRO A 176 -7.62 -1.75 29.82
N VAL A 177 -8.38 -1.74 28.72
CA VAL A 177 -9.84 -1.75 28.77
C VAL A 177 -10.29 -3.18 29.05
N ILE A 178 -10.91 -3.39 30.21
CA ILE A 178 -11.34 -4.73 30.64
C ILE A 178 -12.78 -4.97 30.21
N LEU A 179 -13.04 -6.12 29.62
CA LEU A 179 -14.39 -6.55 29.28
C LEU A 179 -15.23 -6.82 30.55
N PRO A 180 -16.53 -6.49 30.56
CA PRO A 180 -17.40 -6.77 31.71
C PRO A 180 -17.67 -8.25 31.85
N TYR A 181 -17.69 -8.77 33.09
CA TYR A 181 -18.04 -10.16 33.35
C TYR A 181 -19.58 -10.38 33.30
N ASN A 182 -20.37 -9.38 33.66
CA ASN A 182 -21.83 -9.44 33.68
C ASN A 182 -22.39 -9.03 32.30
N VAL A 183 -22.40 -9.95 31.36
CA VAL A 183 -22.88 -9.72 30.00
C VAL A 183 -23.94 -10.76 29.63
N ASN A 184 -25.07 -10.29 29.12
CA ASN A 184 -26.06 -11.18 28.54
C ASN A 184 -25.63 -11.55 27.11
N LEU A 185 -25.08 -12.76 26.93
CA LEU A 185 -24.64 -13.30 25.65
C LEU A 185 -25.79 -13.80 24.76
N ASP A 186 -26.97 -14.01 25.33
CA ASP A 186 -28.16 -14.47 24.60
C ASP A 186 -28.91 -13.31 23.91
N SER A 187 -28.50 -12.07 24.17
CA SER A 187 -29.10 -10.90 23.52
C SER A 187 -28.77 -10.87 22.03
N LYS A 188 -29.77 -10.58 21.19
CA LYS A 188 -29.55 -10.33 19.77
C LYS A 188 -28.69 -9.07 19.60
N GLY A 189 -27.65 -9.16 18.76
CA GLY A 189 -26.78 -8.04 18.43
C GLY A 189 -25.52 -7.95 19.32
N ASN A 190 -24.96 -6.75 19.42
CA ASN A 190 -23.71 -6.52 20.16
C ASN A 190 -24.00 -6.47 21.68
N SER A 191 -23.55 -7.49 22.41
CA SER A 191 -23.76 -7.61 23.87
C SER A 191 -23.13 -6.46 24.67
N LEU A 192 -22.04 -5.88 24.22
CA LEU A 192 -21.39 -4.74 24.85
C LEU A 192 -22.19 -3.44 24.67
N LEU A 193 -22.84 -3.28 23.53
CA LEU A 193 -23.72 -2.14 23.26
C LEU A 193 -24.91 -2.10 24.22
N ASN A 194 -25.39 -3.26 24.62
CA ASN A 194 -26.52 -3.41 25.53
C ASN A 194 -26.11 -3.35 27.02
N ASN A 195 -24.83 -3.22 27.33
CA ASN A 195 -24.32 -3.12 28.70
C ASN A 195 -24.03 -1.66 29.08
N ASP A 196 -25.06 -0.92 29.50
CA ASP A 196 -24.94 0.49 29.82
C ASP A 196 -24.01 0.77 31.01
N GLU A 197 -23.90 -0.13 31.99
CA GLU A 197 -23.02 0.01 33.14
C GLU A 197 -21.54 0.04 32.71
N TRP A 198 -21.16 -0.79 31.77
CA TRP A 198 -19.81 -0.81 31.25
C TRP A 198 -19.57 0.27 30.20
N ARG A 199 -20.54 0.54 29.35
CA ARG A 199 -20.41 1.45 28.20
C ARG A 199 -20.31 2.91 28.61
N LYS A 200 -21.16 3.35 29.57
CA LYS A 200 -21.23 4.74 30.03
C LYS A 200 -20.13 5.02 31.04
N ILE A 201 -19.31 6.01 30.77
CA ILE A 201 -18.20 6.40 31.64
C ILE A 201 -18.09 7.93 31.76
N ILE A 202 -17.42 8.37 32.82
CA ILE A 202 -16.91 9.73 32.90
C ILE A 202 -15.43 9.69 32.46
N CYS A 203 -15.10 10.47 31.45
CA CYS A 203 -13.72 10.54 30.98
C CYS A 203 -12.79 11.07 32.08
N PRO A 204 -11.76 10.32 32.52
CA PRO A 204 -10.89 10.75 33.61
C PRO A 204 -10.19 12.09 33.39
N LYS A 205 -9.87 12.40 32.12
CA LYS A 205 -9.14 13.62 31.75
C LYS A 205 -10.03 14.86 31.63
N THR A 206 -11.19 14.71 31.00
CA THR A 206 -12.05 15.84 30.65
C THR A 206 -13.22 16.00 31.61
N GLN A 207 -13.46 15.02 32.47
CA GLN A 207 -14.62 14.93 33.39
C GLN A 207 -15.97 15.02 32.66
N LYS A 208 -15.99 14.79 31.35
CA LYS A 208 -17.20 14.75 30.54
C LYS A 208 -17.77 13.34 30.46
N ASN A 209 -19.09 13.24 30.30
CA ASN A 209 -19.74 12.00 29.96
C ASN A 209 -19.23 11.49 28.61
N ALA A 210 -18.98 10.19 28.53
CA ALA A 210 -18.55 9.55 27.35
C ALA A 210 -19.07 8.11 27.24
N LEU A 211 -19.05 7.55 26.05
CA LEU A 211 -19.40 6.16 25.77
C LEU A 211 -18.15 5.42 25.30
N ARG A 212 -17.90 4.23 25.84
CA ARG A 212 -16.87 3.34 25.30
C ARG A 212 -17.26 2.81 23.93
N GLU A 213 -16.26 2.59 23.09
CA GLU A 213 -16.43 1.74 21.91
C GLU A 213 -16.90 0.36 22.33
N THR A 214 -17.89 -0.16 21.64
CA THR A 214 -18.52 -1.46 21.94
C THR A 214 -18.10 -2.56 20.97
N ASP A 215 -17.41 -2.21 19.89
CA ASP A 215 -16.80 -3.18 19.02
C ASP A 215 -15.50 -3.71 19.66
N THR A 216 -15.19 -4.96 19.35
CA THR A 216 -13.91 -5.57 19.71
C THR A 216 -13.07 -5.78 18.46
N LEU A 217 -11.76 -5.90 18.61
CA LEU A 217 -10.88 -6.24 17.51
C LEU A 217 -11.15 -7.69 17.06
N ASP A 218 -10.96 -7.93 15.79
CA ASP A 218 -10.94 -9.29 15.24
C ASP A 218 -9.94 -10.14 16.02
N THR A 219 -10.34 -11.34 16.42
CA THR A 219 -9.48 -12.25 17.19
C THR A 219 -8.18 -12.63 16.50
N PHE A 220 -8.10 -12.42 15.18
CA PHE A 220 -6.85 -12.57 14.44
C PHE A 220 -5.79 -11.57 14.90
N VAL A 221 -6.18 -10.38 15.37
CA VAL A 221 -5.26 -9.39 15.95
C VAL A 221 -4.55 -9.96 17.17
N ASP A 222 -5.28 -10.66 18.04
CA ASP A 222 -4.70 -11.29 19.24
C ASP A 222 -3.91 -12.54 18.87
N SER A 223 -4.48 -13.43 18.06
CA SER A 223 -3.89 -14.72 17.73
C SER A 223 -2.64 -14.61 16.86
N SER A 224 -2.47 -13.54 16.10
CA SER A 224 -1.29 -13.33 15.28
C SER A 224 0.02 -13.16 16.06
N TRP A 225 -0.06 -12.92 17.37
CA TRP A 225 1.10 -12.70 18.25
C TRP A 225 1.58 -13.96 18.98
N TYR A 226 0.85 -15.08 18.90
CA TYR A 226 1.11 -16.29 19.71
C TYR A 226 2.53 -16.83 19.58
N TYR A 227 3.12 -16.77 18.41
CA TYR A 227 4.45 -17.31 18.13
C TYR A 227 5.56 -16.58 18.87
N ILE A 228 5.39 -15.29 19.21
CA ILE A 228 6.36 -14.52 19.97
C ILE A 228 6.52 -15.13 21.38
N ARG A 229 5.43 -15.66 21.93
CA ARG A 229 5.46 -16.32 23.25
C ARG A 229 6.39 -17.53 23.31
N PHE A 230 6.63 -18.21 22.21
CA PHE A 230 7.56 -19.33 22.16
C PHE A 230 9.02 -18.93 22.32
N LEU A 231 9.37 -17.69 22.05
CA LEU A 231 10.73 -17.17 22.24
C LEU A 231 11.10 -17.13 23.72
N ASN A 232 10.15 -16.81 24.59
CA ASN A 232 10.34 -16.83 26.04
C ASN A 232 9.02 -17.12 26.77
N ASN A 233 8.76 -18.35 27.12
CA ASN A 233 7.56 -18.81 27.79
C ASN A 233 7.48 -18.46 29.29
N LYS A 234 8.57 -17.95 29.87
CA LYS A 234 8.66 -17.59 31.29
C LYS A 234 8.29 -16.14 31.59
N LEU A 235 8.10 -15.31 30.57
CA LEU A 235 7.67 -13.93 30.75
C LEU A 235 6.25 -13.88 31.33
N GLU A 236 6.02 -12.95 32.24
CA GLU A 236 4.67 -12.63 32.73
C GLU A 236 3.83 -11.90 31.67
N LYS A 237 4.49 -11.12 30.80
CA LYS A 237 3.89 -10.42 29.66
C LYS A 237 4.01 -11.27 28.39
N PRO A 238 3.16 -11.05 27.38
CA PRO A 238 3.24 -11.75 26.10
C PRO A 238 4.63 -11.67 25.46
N PHE A 239 5.27 -10.52 25.54
CA PHE A 239 6.65 -10.27 25.07
C PHE A 239 7.24 -9.03 25.76
N GLU A 240 8.54 -8.87 25.67
CA GLU A 240 9.29 -7.66 26.03
C GLU A 240 9.82 -7.01 24.75
N ILE A 241 9.76 -5.67 24.71
CA ILE A 241 10.27 -4.85 23.60
C ILE A 241 11.69 -4.39 23.95
#